data_8136a7c463baf3f099965ef5a6a8ac53
#
_entry.id   8136a7c463baf3f099965ef5a6a8ac53
#
_cell.length_a   1.000
_cell.length_b   1.000
_cell.length_c   1.000
_cell.angle_alpha   90.00
_cell.angle_beta   90.00
_cell.angle_gamma   90.00
#
_symmetry.space_group_name_H-M   'P 1'
#
loop_
_entity.id
_entity.type
_entity.pdbx_description
1 polymer ?
#
loop_
_entity_poly.entity_id
_entity_poly.type
_entity_poly.pdbx_seq_one_letter_code
_entity_poly.pdbx_strand_id
1 'polypeptide(L)'
;MPDKVYRTAIYCRLSREDGDKVESNSIASQRAICEDYIARHEDLELVCEPFVDDGYSGVSFNRPQFKKLEEAIRKGALDCIVVKDLSRFSRNYIDGGRYIEKIFPQLGIRFIAINDAYDSLTGDPQSDSFVIPFKNLINDSYCKDISMKIRSSLEVKQKSGEFVGSFAPYGYMKSPENKNQLIVDEAVSEYVQMIFSMYKDGFSIGRIAKRLNQMGVLSPMEYKHSAGVKFDTVFKTGDTAKWTYKAVQRILTNEVYIGVLAQGKRGTPNYKVRVVKSKDESEWVKVENAHEALVSYEDFMAVKVMMQRDMRCSPDQDEAHLFSGFLFCGDCQQPMIRKTVPSKTKKYIYYVCSTNKHTRTCSPHSIAAKEVEEKVFRAIHDQIELVINLEHALAMIERLPSQSRKAFNYEAQIAKIEEEIERYQKLKLGLYENFIGGVIDKSEYFEFRNSYTKIIEDKQDALLRVKKEMKQTVTTGTTERNWVTLFKQYENVEELNRRVLMSLVDRILIHENHAIEIVFKYRDEYQQTLEYVLGYADELDIAV
;
A
#
# COMPACT_ATOMS: atom_id res chain seq x y z
N MET A 1 -70.84 -0.57 5.10
CA MET A 1 -70.04 -1.52 5.85
C MET A 1 -69.29 -0.75 6.90
N PRO A 2 -69.18 -1.19 8.14
CA PRO A 2 -68.38 -0.44 9.11
C PRO A 2 -66.95 -0.29 8.56
N ASP A 3 -66.45 0.94 8.57
CA ASP A 3 -65.11 1.25 8.05
C ASP A 3 -64.08 0.44 8.83
N LYS A 4 -63.36 -0.41 8.12
CA LYS A 4 -62.34 -1.31 8.71
C LYS A 4 -61.21 -0.44 9.26
N VAL A 5 -61.04 -0.39 10.57
CA VAL A 5 -59.86 0.25 11.20
C VAL A 5 -58.66 -0.71 11.08
N TYR A 6 -57.56 -0.20 10.53
CA TYR A 6 -56.32 -0.95 10.30
C TYR A 6 -55.37 -0.79 11.48
N ARG A 7 -54.97 -1.94 12.10
CA ARG A 7 -53.94 -1.97 13.14
C ARG A 7 -52.57 -1.62 12.51
N THR A 8 -52.11 -0.44 12.74
CA THR A 8 -51.02 0.18 12.02
C THR A 8 -49.73 0.16 12.82
N ALA A 9 -48.62 -0.12 12.14
CA ALA A 9 -47.27 0.03 12.67
C ALA A 9 -46.47 1.04 11.84
N ILE A 10 -45.59 1.80 12.48
CA ILE A 10 -44.63 2.70 11.85
C ILE A 10 -43.30 1.98 11.72
N TYR A 11 -42.66 2.11 10.52
CA TYR A 11 -41.29 1.65 10.32
C TYR A 11 -40.40 2.81 9.94
N CYS A 12 -39.32 3.02 10.71
CA CYS A 12 -38.31 4.07 10.49
C CYS A 12 -36.91 3.45 10.28
N ARG A 13 -36.12 4.08 9.38
CA ARG A 13 -34.75 3.65 9.15
C ARG A 13 -33.82 4.83 8.89
N LEU A 14 -32.64 4.81 9.53
CA LEU A 14 -31.55 5.75 9.25
C LEU A 14 -30.28 4.95 8.94
N SER A 15 -29.54 5.34 7.89
CA SER A 15 -28.21 4.77 7.63
C SER A 15 -27.12 5.61 8.31
N ARG A 16 -25.95 5.01 8.61
CA ARG A 16 -24.81 5.74 9.18
C ARG A 16 -24.34 6.89 8.30
N GLU A 17 -24.58 6.80 7.00
CA GLU A 17 -24.22 7.82 6.01
C GLU A 17 -25.19 9.01 6.00
N ASP A 18 -26.39 8.85 6.55
CA ASP A 18 -27.42 9.91 6.60
C ASP A 18 -27.34 10.76 7.89
N GLY A 19 -26.44 10.39 8.85
CA GLY A 19 -26.35 11.00 10.19
C GLY A 19 -25.85 12.45 10.23
N ASP A 20 -25.17 12.92 9.19
CA ASP A 20 -24.60 14.29 9.10
C ASP A 20 -25.49 15.25 8.30
N LYS A 21 -26.69 14.84 7.88
CA LYS A 21 -27.60 15.66 7.08
C LYS A 21 -28.79 16.14 7.91
N VAL A 22 -28.98 17.45 7.86
CA VAL A 22 -30.10 18.26 8.33
C VAL A 22 -31.27 17.51 9.02
N GLU A 23 -31.78 18.03 10.13
CA GLU A 23 -32.84 17.52 11.02
C GLU A 23 -34.06 16.84 10.34
N SER A 24 -34.38 17.17 9.09
CA SER A 24 -35.48 16.56 8.34
C SER A 24 -35.39 15.07 8.05
N ASN A 25 -34.20 14.46 8.19
CA ASN A 25 -33.96 13.04 7.94
C ASN A 25 -33.74 12.22 9.21
N SER A 26 -33.81 12.82 10.39
CA SER A 26 -33.68 12.12 11.67
C SER A 26 -34.81 11.10 11.89
N ILE A 27 -34.57 10.07 12.70
CA ILE A 27 -35.58 9.10 13.13
C ILE A 27 -36.78 9.81 13.78
N ALA A 28 -36.51 10.85 14.59
CA ALA A 28 -37.55 11.64 15.25
C ALA A 28 -38.49 12.34 14.23
N SER A 29 -37.91 12.93 13.18
CA SER A 29 -38.70 13.56 12.10
C SER A 29 -39.51 12.54 11.30
N GLN A 30 -38.95 11.35 11.01
CA GLN A 30 -39.70 10.29 10.32
C GLN A 30 -40.89 9.82 11.15
N ARG A 31 -40.68 9.62 12.45
CA ARG A 31 -41.70 9.20 13.42
C ARG A 31 -42.83 10.26 13.49
N ALA A 32 -42.48 11.53 13.70
CA ALA A 32 -43.45 12.62 13.79
C ALA A 32 -44.36 12.73 12.55
N ILE A 33 -43.77 12.62 11.34
CA ILE A 33 -44.51 12.65 10.08
C ILE A 33 -45.50 11.46 10.00
N CYS A 34 -45.06 10.26 10.37
CA CYS A 34 -45.90 9.07 10.33
C CYS A 34 -47.00 9.13 11.38
N GLU A 35 -46.74 9.59 12.61
CA GLU A 35 -47.72 9.78 13.68
C GLU A 35 -48.77 10.81 13.31
N ASP A 36 -48.36 11.96 12.77
CA ASP A 36 -49.29 13.04 12.30
C ASP A 36 -50.19 12.52 11.16
N TYR A 37 -49.61 11.72 10.23
CA TYR A 37 -50.40 11.11 9.16
C TYR A 37 -51.47 10.17 9.70
N ILE A 38 -51.09 9.26 10.62
CA ILE A 38 -52.00 8.30 11.23
C ILE A 38 -53.12 9.05 12.01
N ALA A 39 -52.76 10.08 12.78
CA ALA A 39 -53.72 10.87 13.56
C ALA A 39 -54.80 11.60 12.71
N ARG A 40 -54.48 11.88 11.44
CA ARG A 40 -55.42 12.50 10.49
C ARG A 40 -56.33 11.54 9.74
N HIS A 41 -56.11 10.21 9.88
CA HIS A 41 -56.86 9.17 9.17
C HIS A 41 -57.59 8.30 10.17
N GLU A 42 -58.91 8.40 10.22
CA GLU A 42 -59.78 7.68 11.16
C GLU A 42 -59.77 6.14 10.97
N ASP A 43 -59.33 5.70 9.79
CA ASP A 43 -59.22 4.29 9.43
C ASP A 43 -57.88 3.64 9.85
N LEU A 44 -56.98 4.39 10.50
CA LEU A 44 -55.67 3.94 10.95
C LEU A 44 -55.55 4.02 12.49
N GLU A 45 -55.17 2.95 13.14
CA GLU A 45 -54.93 2.89 14.59
C GLU A 45 -53.51 2.45 14.88
N LEU A 46 -52.70 3.28 15.54
CA LEU A 46 -51.31 2.91 15.94
C LEU A 46 -51.37 1.97 17.12
N VAL A 47 -50.98 0.68 16.91
CA VAL A 47 -51.16 -0.39 17.92
C VAL A 47 -49.85 -0.78 18.61
N CYS A 48 -48.69 -0.23 18.20
CA CYS A 48 -47.40 -0.57 18.81
C CYS A 48 -46.38 0.57 18.65
N GLU A 49 -45.31 0.50 19.45
CA GLU A 49 -44.17 1.39 19.29
C GLU A 49 -43.53 1.24 17.87
N PRO A 50 -42.99 2.34 17.28
CA PRO A 50 -42.36 2.31 15.98
C PRO A 50 -41.17 1.32 15.93
N PHE A 51 -41.10 0.56 14.84
CA PHE A 51 -39.95 -0.30 14.56
C PHE A 51 -38.83 0.57 13.96
N VAL A 52 -37.70 0.70 14.66
CA VAL A 52 -36.62 1.62 14.30
C VAL A 52 -35.32 0.84 14.07
N ASP A 53 -34.80 0.89 12.83
CA ASP A 53 -33.48 0.35 12.48
C ASP A 53 -32.51 1.53 12.22
N ASP A 54 -31.80 1.96 13.28
CA ASP A 54 -30.78 3.01 13.20
C ASP A 54 -29.41 2.41 12.84
N GLY A 55 -28.70 3.06 11.92
CA GLY A 55 -27.38 2.60 11.43
C GLY A 55 -27.43 1.47 10.39
N TYR A 56 -28.62 1.08 9.92
CA TYR A 56 -28.80 0.01 8.93
C TYR A 56 -29.04 0.55 7.52
N SER A 57 -28.39 -0.07 6.53
CA SER A 57 -28.56 0.29 5.12
C SER A 57 -29.90 -0.19 4.55
N GLY A 58 -30.43 0.58 3.60
CA GLY A 58 -31.65 0.23 2.85
C GLY A 58 -31.49 -0.90 1.81
N VAL A 59 -30.28 -1.42 1.60
CA VAL A 59 -29.98 -2.40 0.52
C VAL A 59 -30.38 -3.83 0.89
N SER A 60 -30.55 -4.16 2.17
CA SER A 60 -30.86 -5.51 2.65
C SER A 60 -31.94 -5.46 3.73
N PHE A 61 -32.81 -6.47 3.79
CA PHE A 61 -33.81 -6.66 4.83
C PHE A 61 -33.30 -7.43 6.06
N ASN A 62 -32.04 -7.75 6.15
CA ASN A 62 -31.46 -8.36 7.34
C ASN A 62 -31.25 -7.30 8.45
N ARG A 63 -32.35 -6.81 8.99
CA ARG A 63 -32.42 -5.74 10.01
C ARG A 63 -33.22 -6.27 11.22
N PRO A 64 -32.73 -6.01 12.44
CA PRO A 64 -33.37 -6.59 13.64
C PRO A 64 -34.82 -6.18 13.84
N GLN A 65 -35.14 -4.90 13.69
CA GLN A 65 -36.50 -4.42 13.91
C GLN A 65 -37.42 -4.76 12.73
N PHE A 66 -36.90 -4.79 11.51
CA PHE A 66 -37.68 -5.30 10.38
C PHE A 66 -38.09 -6.77 10.54
N LYS A 67 -37.22 -7.61 11.07
CA LYS A 67 -37.55 -9.00 11.37
C LYS A 67 -38.68 -9.11 12.43
N LYS A 68 -38.65 -8.28 13.46
CA LYS A 68 -39.72 -8.22 14.45
C LYS A 68 -41.04 -7.74 13.83
N LEU A 69 -40.98 -6.75 12.95
CA LEU A 69 -42.13 -6.29 12.18
C LEU A 69 -42.71 -7.43 11.34
N GLU A 70 -41.87 -8.20 10.65
CA GLU A 70 -42.26 -9.35 9.85
C GLU A 70 -42.92 -10.46 10.72
N GLU A 71 -42.37 -10.72 11.90
CA GLU A 71 -42.96 -11.65 12.86
C GLU A 71 -44.35 -11.18 13.37
N ALA A 72 -44.49 -9.88 13.65
CA ALA A 72 -45.76 -9.30 14.06
C ALA A 72 -46.84 -9.39 12.96
N ILE A 73 -46.46 -9.18 11.71
CA ILE A 73 -47.30 -9.37 10.53
C ILE A 73 -47.75 -10.85 10.42
N ARG A 74 -46.81 -11.79 10.50
CA ARG A 74 -47.11 -13.24 10.40
C ARG A 74 -48.01 -13.74 11.51
N LYS A 75 -47.93 -13.15 12.71
CA LYS A 75 -48.83 -13.43 13.83
C LYS A 75 -50.20 -12.79 13.68
N GLY A 76 -50.45 -12.03 12.62
CA GLY A 76 -51.70 -11.33 12.40
C GLY A 76 -51.95 -10.18 13.41
N ALA A 77 -50.89 -9.62 13.99
CA ALA A 77 -51.00 -8.53 14.95
C ALA A 77 -51.15 -7.17 14.26
N LEU A 78 -50.78 -7.05 12.98
CA LEU A 78 -50.74 -5.82 12.18
C LEU A 78 -51.50 -6.01 10.87
N ASP A 79 -52.19 -4.97 10.43
CA ASP A 79 -52.92 -4.90 9.16
C ASP A 79 -52.38 -3.82 8.22
N CYS A 80 -51.59 -2.86 8.76
CA CYS A 80 -51.05 -1.74 7.99
C CYS A 80 -49.63 -1.40 8.44
N ILE A 81 -48.80 -0.96 7.47
CA ILE A 81 -47.47 -0.43 7.70
C ILE A 81 -47.39 0.95 7.08
N VAL A 82 -46.91 1.94 7.86
CA VAL A 82 -46.67 3.32 7.40
C VAL A 82 -45.19 3.64 7.45
N VAL A 83 -44.68 4.17 6.35
CA VAL A 83 -43.31 4.68 6.23
C VAL A 83 -43.32 6.12 5.68
N LYS A 84 -42.28 6.92 6.00
CA LYS A 84 -42.14 8.24 5.45
C LYS A 84 -42.06 8.24 3.92
N ASP A 85 -41.20 7.41 3.36
CA ASP A 85 -40.97 7.24 1.92
C ASP A 85 -40.43 5.82 1.61
N LEU A 86 -40.53 5.42 0.34
CA LEU A 86 -40.09 4.10 -0.14
C LEU A 86 -38.60 3.85 0.12
N SER A 87 -37.76 4.89 0.13
CA SER A 87 -36.33 4.75 0.39
C SER A 87 -36.01 4.34 1.84
N ARG A 88 -36.91 4.66 2.80
CA ARG A 88 -36.82 4.22 4.20
C ARG A 88 -37.18 2.73 4.32
N PHE A 89 -38.11 2.25 3.51
CA PHE A 89 -38.45 0.85 3.44
C PHE A 89 -37.34 0.03 2.75
N SER A 90 -37.04 0.35 1.49
CA SER A 90 -35.99 -0.34 0.73
C SER A 90 -35.31 0.57 -0.29
N ARG A 91 -33.99 0.40 -0.46
CA ARG A 91 -33.21 0.96 -1.58
C ARG A 91 -32.94 -0.09 -2.66
N ASN A 92 -33.28 -1.36 -2.41
CA ASN A 92 -33.18 -2.45 -3.38
C ASN A 92 -34.56 -2.68 -4.00
N TYR A 93 -34.70 -2.36 -5.29
CA TYR A 93 -35.97 -2.44 -6.00
C TYR A 93 -36.51 -3.88 -6.10
N ILE A 94 -35.61 -4.90 -6.17
CA ILE A 94 -36.02 -6.32 -6.28
C ILE A 94 -36.67 -6.77 -4.97
N ASP A 95 -35.99 -6.57 -3.85
CA ASP A 95 -36.48 -6.99 -2.55
C ASP A 95 -37.68 -6.14 -2.08
N GLY A 96 -37.59 -4.81 -2.26
CA GLY A 96 -38.68 -3.90 -1.93
C GLY A 96 -39.94 -4.17 -2.73
N GLY A 97 -39.81 -4.34 -4.05
CA GLY A 97 -40.91 -4.70 -4.94
C GLY A 97 -41.54 -6.05 -4.55
N ARG A 98 -40.72 -7.07 -4.23
CA ARG A 98 -41.23 -8.37 -3.77
C ARG A 98 -42.12 -8.27 -2.53
N TYR A 99 -41.78 -7.40 -1.56
CA TYR A 99 -42.62 -7.18 -0.39
C TYR A 99 -43.90 -6.46 -0.77
N ILE A 100 -43.83 -5.37 -1.51
CA ILE A 100 -44.96 -4.51 -1.84
C ILE A 100 -45.93 -5.21 -2.81
N GLU A 101 -45.40 -5.90 -3.85
CA GLU A 101 -46.21 -6.49 -4.92
C GLU A 101 -46.69 -7.92 -4.62
N LYS A 102 -45.97 -8.68 -3.77
CA LYS A 102 -46.30 -10.09 -3.50
C LYS A 102 -46.58 -10.37 -2.05
N ILE A 103 -45.64 -10.07 -1.14
CA ILE A 103 -45.75 -10.55 0.26
C ILE A 103 -46.86 -9.81 1.03
N PHE A 104 -46.90 -8.47 0.96
CA PHE A 104 -47.91 -7.70 1.66
C PHE A 104 -49.34 -7.97 1.15
N PRO A 105 -49.58 -8.00 -0.19
CA PRO A 105 -50.88 -8.39 -0.71
C PRO A 105 -51.30 -9.81 -0.32
N GLN A 106 -50.39 -10.80 -0.33
CA GLN A 106 -50.68 -12.17 0.12
C GLN A 106 -51.05 -12.26 1.57
N LEU A 107 -50.49 -11.39 2.42
CA LEU A 107 -50.78 -11.35 3.87
C LEU A 107 -51.90 -10.36 4.22
N GLY A 108 -52.51 -9.69 3.23
CA GLY A 108 -53.56 -8.69 3.43
C GLY A 108 -53.10 -7.42 4.15
N ILE A 109 -51.83 -7.07 4.03
CA ILE A 109 -51.22 -5.91 4.67
C ILE A 109 -51.33 -4.70 3.76
N ARG A 110 -51.95 -3.60 4.26
CA ARG A 110 -51.92 -2.29 3.62
C ARG A 110 -50.56 -1.63 3.84
N PHE A 111 -49.95 -1.09 2.77
CA PHE A 111 -48.65 -0.40 2.85
C PHE A 111 -48.78 1.04 2.34
N ILE A 112 -48.34 1.97 3.20
CA ILE A 112 -48.43 3.42 2.92
C ILE A 112 -47.05 4.07 2.96
N ALA A 113 -46.66 4.79 1.91
CA ALA A 113 -45.44 5.61 1.85
C ALA A 113 -45.87 7.08 1.62
N ILE A 114 -45.81 7.88 2.68
CA ILE A 114 -46.43 9.21 2.76
C ILE A 114 -45.90 10.16 1.69
N ASN A 115 -44.60 10.41 1.66
CA ASN A 115 -43.96 11.34 0.72
C ASN A 115 -44.02 10.88 -0.74
N ASP A 116 -44.22 9.59 -0.96
CA ASP A 116 -44.38 9.02 -2.29
C ASP A 116 -45.82 9.00 -2.77
N ALA A 117 -46.75 9.48 -1.90
CA ALA A 117 -48.21 9.46 -2.13
C ALA A 117 -48.72 8.06 -2.55
N TYR A 118 -48.13 7.02 -1.95
CA TYR A 118 -48.46 5.63 -2.25
C TYR A 118 -49.25 4.98 -1.10
N ASP A 119 -50.39 4.38 -1.43
CA ASP A 119 -51.20 3.58 -0.57
C ASP A 119 -51.73 2.35 -1.33
N SER A 120 -51.38 1.17 -0.88
CA SER A 120 -51.73 -0.09 -1.55
C SER A 120 -53.23 -0.36 -1.58
N LEU A 121 -54.07 0.36 -0.81
CA LEU A 121 -55.52 0.24 -0.81
C LEU A 121 -56.21 1.12 -1.83
N THR A 122 -55.70 2.35 -2.01
CA THR A 122 -56.36 3.38 -2.83
C THR A 122 -55.66 3.60 -4.16
N GLY A 123 -54.47 3.02 -4.36
CA GLY A 123 -53.67 3.14 -5.59
C GLY A 123 -54.37 2.49 -6.80
N ASP A 124 -54.22 3.13 -7.98
CA ASP A 124 -54.63 2.57 -9.25
C ASP A 124 -53.67 1.44 -9.67
N PRO A 125 -54.12 0.15 -9.73
CA PRO A 125 -53.24 -0.97 -10.04
C PRO A 125 -52.45 -0.83 -11.34
N GLN A 126 -52.91 -0.04 -12.29
CA GLN A 126 -52.23 0.18 -13.58
C GLN A 126 -51.12 1.22 -13.50
N SER A 127 -51.35 2.33 -12.81
CA SER A 127 -50.32 3.37 -12.61
C SER A 127 -49.26 2.99 -11.59
N ASP A 128 -49.64 2.32 -10.52
CA ASP A 128 -48.72 1.91 -9.46
C ASP A 128 -47.74 0.80 -9.91
N SER A 129 -48.16 -0.07 -10.82
CA SER A 129 -47.29 -1.10 -11.41
C SER A 129 -46.10 -0.53 -12.18
N PHE A 130 -46.18 0.72 -12.65
CA PHE A 130 -45.07 1.39 -13.35
C PHE A 130 -44.33 2.41 -12.47
N VAL A 131 -45.03 3.13 -11.61
CA VAL A 131 -44.44 4.22 -10.82
C VAL A 131 -43.49 3.71 -9.75
N ILE A 132 -43.85 2.62 -9.04
CA ILE A 132 -43.00 2.05 -7.98
C ILE A 132 -41.69 1.46 -8.52
N PRO A 133 -41.70 0.56 -9.54
CA PRO A 133 -40.47 0.08 -10.15
C PRO A 133 -39.60 1.21 -10.69
N PHE A 134 -40.19 2.25 -11.27
CA PHE A 134 -39.47 3.38 -11.82
C PHE A 134 -38.80 4.23 -10.72
N LYS A 135 -39.51 4.57 -9.63
CA LYS A 135 -38.93 5.26 -8.47
C LYS A 135 -37.79 4.44 -7.82
N ASN A 136 -37.99 3.15 -7.68
CA ASN A 136 -36.96 2.25 -7.14
C ASN A 136 -35.74 2.15 -8.06
N LEU A 137 -35.93 2.12 -9.39
CA LEU A 137 -34.86 2.12 -10.39
C LEU A 137 -34.04 3.43 -10.33
N ILE A 138 -34.71 4.59 -10.18
CA ILE A 138 -34.04 5.88 -10.00
C ILE A 138 -33.20 5.87 -8.73
N ASN A 139 -33.75 5.41 -7.60
CA ASN A 139 -33.03 5.32 -6.33
C ASN A 139 -31.80 4.40 -6.42
N ASP A 140 -31.92 3.25 -7.09
CA ASP A 140 -30.82 2.32 -7.31
C ASP A 140 -29.73 2.95 -8.23
N SER A 141 -30.15 3.63 -9.30
CA SER A 141 -29.27 4.37 -10.19
C SER A 141 -28.49 5.47 -9.47
N TYR A 142 -29.16 6.21 -8.58
CA TYR A 142 -28.52 7.23 -7.76
C TYR A 142 -27.47 6.66 -6.80
N CYS A 143 -27.78 5.54 -6.13
CA CYS A 143 -26.82 4.83 -5.29
C CYS A 143 -25.59 4.34 -6.08
N LYS A 144 -25.81 3.84 -7.31
CA LYS A 144 -24.74 3.43 -8.22
C LYS A 144 -23.86 4.62 -8.62
N ASP A 145 -24.46 5.75 -9.00
CA ASP A 145 -23.74 6.96 -9.39
C ASP A 145 -22.87 7.51 -8.25
N ILE A 146 -23.43 7.63 -7.04
CA ILE A 146 -22.67 8.03 -5.85
C ILE A 146 -21.49 7.07 -5.60
N SER A 147 -21.74 5.77 -5.67
CA SER A 147 -20.66 4.79 -5.46
C SER A 147 -19.55 4.92 -6.49
N MET A 148 -19.88 5.16 -7.76
CA MET A 148 -18.90 5.40 -8.82
C MET A 148 -18.10 6.68 -8.56
N LYS A 149 -18.76 7.77 -8.21
CA LYS A 149 -18.12 9.05 -7.89
C LYS A 149 -17.16 8.95 -6.70
N ILE A 150 -17.57 8.27 -5.63
CA ILE A 150 -16.70 8.04 -4.46
C ILE A 150 -15.48 7.20 -4.85
N ARG A 151 -15.66 6.10 -5.61
CA ARG A 151 -14.54 5.26 -6.05
C ARG A 151 -13.57 6.01 -6.96
N SER A 152 -14.08 6.76 -7.92
CA SER A 152 -13.27 7.59 -8.81
C SER A 152 -12.49 8.66 -8.02
N SER A 153 -13.14 9.35 -7.10
CA SER A 153 -12.47 10.33 -6.23
C SER A 153 -11.38 9.70 -5.36
N LEU A 154 -11.64 8.52 -4.79
CA LEU A 154 -10.62 7.79 -4.01
C LEU A 154 -9.45 7.34 -4.88
N GLU A 155 -9.72 6.87 -6.10
CA GLU A 155 -8.68 6.46 -7.05
C GLU A 155 -7.78 7.64 -7.46
N VAL A 156 -8.38 8.80 -7.76
CA VAL A 156 -7.62 10.03 -8.06
C VAL A 156 -6.72 10.41 -6.88
N LYS A 157 -7.25 10.41 -5.67
CA LYS A 157 -6.48 10.70 -4.45
C LYS A 157 -5.34 9.70 -4.23
N GLN A 158 -5.59 8.42 -4.46
CA GLN A 158 -4.56 7.39 -4.34
C GLN A 158 -3.44 7.59 -5.37
N LYS A 159 -3.78 7.91 -6.62
CA LYS A 159 -2.81 8.18 -7.70
C LYS A 159 -2.00 9.46 -7.48
N SER A 160 -2.58 10.47 -6.83
CA SER A 160 -1.87 11.69 -6.44
C SER A 160 -0.99 11.55 -5.20
N GLY A 161 -0.90 10.35 -4.60
CA GLY A 161 -0.10 10.11 -3.39
C GLY A 161 -0.76 10.55 -2.09
N GLU A 162 -2.06 10.86 -2.11
CA GLU A 162 -2.80 11.17 -0.90
C GLU A 162 -3.13 9.91 -0.10
N PHE A 163 -2.93 9.96 1.22
CA PHE A 163 -3.29 8.86 2.12
C PHE A 163 -4.79 8.85 2.38
N VAL A 164 -5.48 7.80 1.92
CA VAL A 164 -6.95 7.65 2.09
C VAL A 164 -7.33 6.66 3.21
N GLY A 165 -6.36 6.11 3.94
CA GLY A 165 -6.61 5.19 5.05
C GLY A 165 -7.28 5.87 6.23
N SER A 166 -8.11 5.14 6.98
CA SER A 166 -8.78 5.66 8.19
C SER A 166 -7.76 6.01 9.28
N PHE A 167 -6.73 5.20 9.45
CA PHE A 167 -5.71 5.35 10.49
C PHE A 167 -4.32 5.35 9.88
N ALA A 168 -3.46 6.24 10.36
CA ALA A 168 -2.04 6.25 10.00
C ALA A 168 -1.35 4.95 10.47
N PRO A 169 -0.35 4.46 9.72
CA PRO A 169 0.53 3.38 10.18
C PRO A 169 1.31 3.81 11.43
N TYR A 170 1.73 2.85 12.26
CA TYR A 170 2.57 3.12 13.44
C TYR A 170 3.89 3.76 13.01
N GLY A 171 4.34 4.80 13.69
CA GLY A 171 5.49 5.63 13.29
C GLY A 171 5.10 6.86 12.46
N TYR A 172 3.84 6.94 12.03
CA TYR A 172 3.29 8.09 11.31
C TYR A 172 2.00 8.58 11.94
N MET A 173 1.70 9.84 11.71
CA MET A 173 0.42 10.47 12.02
C MET A 173 -0.12 11.22 10.80
N LYS A 174 -1.40 11.53 10.80
CA LYS A 174 -1.99 12.39 9.77
C LYS A 174 -1.64 13.84 10.07
N SER A 175 -1.27 14.61 9.05
CA SER A 175 -1.03 16.04 9.20
C SER A 175 -2.28 16.74 9.76
N PRO A 176 -2.13 17.64 10.75
CA PRO A 176 -3.23 18.46 11.24
C PRO A 176 -3.85 19.37 10.15
N GLU A 177 -3.01 19.81 9.20
CA GLU A 177 -3.42 20.69 8.10
C GLU A 177 -4.08 19.91 6.97
N ASN A 178 -3.58 18.70 6.66
CA ASN A 178 -4.09 17.86 5.58
C ASN A 178 -4.23 16.40 6.04
N LYS A 179 -5.44 15.97 6.33
CA LYS A 179 -5.76 14.60 6.77
C LYS A 179 -5.35 13.50 5.77
N ASN A 180 -5.04 13.87 4.54
CA ASN A 180 -4.61 12.95 3.49
C ASN A 180 -3.08 12.88 3.34
N GLN A 181 -2.33 13.55 4.21
CA GLN A 181 -0.87 13.53 4.23
C GLN A 181 -0.37 12.82 5.50
N LEU A 182 0.62 11.93 5.32
CA LEU A 182 1.34 11.30 6.41
C LEU A 182 2.56 12.15 6.78
N ILE A 183 2.73 12.38 8.08
CA ILE A 183 3.94 12.99 8.66
C ILE A 183 4.51 12.06 9.71
N VAL A 184 5.79 12.19 10.00
CA VAL A 184 6.47 11.38 11.01
C VAL A 184 5.88 11.66 12.40
N ASP A 185 5.61 10.62 13.16
CA ASP A 185 5.21 10.69 14.55
C ASP A 185 6.45 10.49 15.44
N GLU A 186 7.03 11.58 15.91
CA GLU A 186 8.27 11.57 16.70
C GLU A 186 8.18 10.73 17.97
N ALA A 187 6.97 10.57 18.55
CA ALA A 187 6.77 9.80 19.77
C ALA A 187 7.02 8.29 19.59
N VAL A 188 6.88 7.77 18.37
CA VAL A 188 6.94 6.32 18.12
C VAL A 188 7.78 5.92 16.90
N SER A 189 8.26 6.88 16.10
CA SER A 189 9.07 6.61 14.90
C SER A 189 10.39 5.91 15.22
N GLU A 190 11.05 6.25 16.33
CA GLU A 190 12.28 5.61 16.79
C GLU A 190 12.11 4.09 17.03
N TYR A 191 10.92 3.65 17.48
CA TYR A 191 10.67 2.23 17.71
C TYR A 191 10.54 1.46 16.39
N VAL A 192 10.09 2.11 15.33
CA VAL A 192 10.10 1.50 13.98
C VAL A 192 11.54 1.28 13.53
N GLN A 193 12.40 2.29 13.63
CA GLN A 193 13.83 2.18 13.30
C GLN A 193 14.52 1.12 14.16
N MET A 194 14.21 1.08 15.46
CA MET A 194 14.72 0.06 16.39
C MET A 194 14.30 -1.36 15.96
N ILE A 195 13.07 -1.58 15.52
CA ILE A 195 12.59 -2.89 15.03
C ILE A 195 13.44 -3.35 13.83
N PHE A 196 13.69 -2.47 12.86
CA PHE A 196 14.54 -2.79 11.71
C PHE A 196 15.98 -3.05 12.13
N SER A 197 16.54 -2.23 13.02
CA SER A 197 17.89 -2.41 13.56
C SER A 197 18.04 -3.75 14.28
N MET A 198 17.13 -4.08 15.22
CA MET A 198 17.16 -5.37 15.92
C MET A 198 17.07 -6.56 14.96
N TYR A 199 16.24 -6.47 13.90
CA TYR A 199 16.15 -7.55 12.92
C TYR A 199 17.46 -7.71 12.13
N LYS A 200 18.12 -6.62 11.77
CA LYS A 200 19.47 -6.62 11.15
C LYS A 200 20.53 -7.22 12.08
N ASP A 201 20.38 -7.03 13.40
CA ASP A 201 21.26 -7.65 14.40
C ASP A 201 20.99 -9.16 14.59
N GLY A 202 19.98 -9.72 13.93
CA GLY A 202 19.68 -11.13 13.96
C GLY A 202 18.64 -11.54 14.99
N PHE A 203 17.97 -10.61 15.65
CA PHE A 203 16.85 -10.92 16.53
C PHE A 203 15.70 -11.53 15.75
N SER A 204 15.15 -12.62 16.23
CA SER A 204 13.92 -13.15 15.65
C SER A 204 12.73 -12.20 15.87
N ILE A 205 11.74 -12.22 14.96
CA ILE A 205 10.55 -11.38 15.06
C ILE A 205 9.84 -11.56 16.41
N GLY A 206 9.78 -12.82 16.92
CA GLY A 206 9.20 -13.11 18.24
C GLY A 206 9.97 -12.48 19.39
N ARG A 207 11.31 -12.48 19.31
CA ARG A 207 12.17 -11.84 20.31
C ARG A 207 12.05 -10.32 20.28
N ILE A 208 11.98 -9.72 19.10
CA ILE A 208 11.73 -8.28 18.96
C ILE A 208 10.43 -7.91 19.66
N ALA A 209 9.34 -8.64 19.40
CA ALA A 209 8.06 -8.42 20.08
C ALA A 209 8.17 -8.55 21.61
N LYS A 210 8.87 -9.58 22.09
CA LYS A 210 9.13 -9.78 23.53
C LYS A 210 9.94 -8.62 24.13
N ARG A 211 10.97 -8.17 23.44
CA ARG A 211 11.83 -7.04 23.88
C ARG A 211 11.04 -5.74 23.99
N LEU A 212 10.24 -5.40 22.98
CA LEU A 212 9.38 -4.22 23.01
C LEU A 212 8.38 -4.26 24.16
N ASN A 213 7.79 -5.43 24.45
CA ASN A 213 6.91 -5.61 25.62
C ASN A 213 7.66 -5.45 26.93
N GLN A 214 8.91 -5.93 27.05
CA GLN A 214 9.74 -5.76 28.24
C GLN A 214 10.14 -4.30 28.47
N MET A 215 10.35 -3.53 27.40
CA MET A 215 10.64 -2.09 27.46
C MET A 215 9.40 -1.25 27.76
N GLY A 216 8.19 -1.85 27.81
CA GLY A 216 6.95 -1.12 28.03
C GLY A 216 6.50 -0.27 26.84
N VAL A 217 7.04 -0.52 25.63
CA VAL A 217 6.64 0.20 24.42
C VAL A 217 5.22 -0.15 24.04
N LEU A 218 4.36 0.86 23.88
CA LEU A 218 2.97 0.65 23.50
C LEU A 218 2.87 0.00 22.12
N SER A 219 2.07 -1.05 22.01
CA SER A 219 1.80 -1.67 20.71
C SER A 219 1.01 -0.72 19.80
N PRO A 220 1.01 -0.93 18.47
CA PRO A 220 0.27 -0.06 17.55
C PRO A 220 -1.21 0.13 17.89
N MET A 221 -1.82 -0.88 18.52
CA MET A 221 -3.21 -0.83 18.95
C MET A 221 -3.36 0.00 20.24
N GLU A 222 -2.51 -0.26 21.21
CA GLU A 222 -2.52 0.44 22.50
C GLU A 222 -2.17 1.92 22.34
N TYR A 223 -1.20 2.22 21.46
CA TYR A 223 -0.85 3.59 21.12
C TYR A 223 -2.03 4.37 20.53
N LYS A 224 -2.84 3.74 19.65
CA LYS A 224 -4.05 4.37 19.12
C LYS A 224 -5.09 4.63 20.20
N HIS A 225 -5.24 3.72 21.16
CA HIS A 225 -6.13 3.92 22.29
C HIS A 225 -5.67 5.09 23.18
N SER A 226 -4.37 5.15 23.50
CA SER A 226 -3.80 6.24 24.31
C SER A 226 -3.93 7.61 23.61
N ALA A 227 -3.88 7.64 22.27
CA ALA A 227 -4.11 8.83 21.45
C ALA A 227 -5.61 9.20 21.32
N GLY A 228 -6.51 8.52 22.02
CA GLY A 228 -7.95 8.81 22.03
C GLY A 228 -8.69 8.45 20.72
N VAL A 229 -8.07 7.66 19.86
CA VAL A 229 -8.68 7.24 18.58
C VAL A 229 -9.77 6.21 18.86
N LYS A 230 -11.03 6.56 18.57
CA LYS A 230 -12.17 5.63 18.68
C LYS A 230 -12.18 4.69 17.47
N PHE A 231 -12.05 3.39 17.73
CA PHE A 231 -12.24 2.36 16.69
C PHE A 231 -12.78 1.08 17.33
N ASP A 232 -13.70 0.42 16.60
CA ASP A 232 -14.21 -0.89 16.99
C ASP A 232 -13.31 -1.97 16.40
N THR A 233 -12.90 -2.92 17.23
CA THR A 233 -12.16 -4.09 16.78
C THR A 233 -12.91 -5.37 17.15
N VAL A 234 -12.93 -6.32 16.22
CA VAL A 234 -13.48 -7.68 16.45
C VAL A 234 -12.55 -8.48 17.38
N PHE A 235 -11.30 -8.07 17.50
CA PHE A 235 -10.35 -8.75 18.39
C PHE A 235 -10.60 -8.31 19.83
N LYS A 236 -11.08 -9.23 20.65
CA LYS A 236 -11.08 -9.07 22.11
C LYS A 236 -9.64 -9.14 22.57
N THR A 237 -9.06 -8.00 22.88
CA THR A 237 -7.78 -7.89 23.59
C THR A 237 -8.06 -8.02 25.08
N GLY A 238 -7.15 -8.62 25.84
CA GLY A 238 -7.14 -8.48 27.29
C GLY A 238 -6.99 -7.02 27.70
N ASP A 239 -6.76 -6.73 28.97
CA ASP A 239 -6.71 -5.38 29.52
C ASP A 239 -5.69 -4.46 28.82
N THR A 240 -4.63 -5.02 28.21
CA THR A 240 -3.64 -4.28 27.40
C THR A 240 -3.20 -5.06 26.17
N ALA A 241 -3.17 -4.39 25.02
CA ALA A 241 -2.70 -4.99 23.78
C ALA A 241 -1.16 -5.02 23.72
N LYS A 242 -0.57 -6.22 23.69
CA LYS A 242 0.87 -6.44 23.63
C LYS A 242 1.39 -6.53 22.18
N TRP A 243 2.68 -6.28 22.00
CA TRP A 243 3.38 -6.60 20.75
C TRP A 243 3.30 -8.10 20.46
N THR A 244 2.98 -8.42 19.24
CA THR A 244 2.90 -9.81 18.74
C THR A 244 3.84 -10.00 17.56
N TYR A 245 4.16 -11.27 17.26
CA TYR A 245 4.90 -11.63 16.05
C TYR A 245 4.32 -10.96 14.80
N LYS A 246 2.98 -11.00 14.62
CA LYS A 246 2.30 -10.43 13.44
C LYS A 246 2.39 -8.90 13.38
N ALA A 247 2.43 -8.22 14.52
CA ALA A 247 2.56 -6.76 14.55
C ALA A 247 3.95 -6.33 14.06
N VAL A 248 5.01 -6.97 14.57
CA VAL A 248 6.39 -6.73 14.11
C VAL A 248 6.56 -7.11 12.64
N GLN A 249 6.05 -8.28 12.23
CA GLN A 249 6.12 -8.73 10.83
C GLN A 249 5.48 -7.72 9.87
N ARG A 250 4.31 -7.16 10.23
CA ARG A 250 3.65 -6.13 9.41
C ARG A 250 4.49 -4.88 9.26
N ILE A 251 5.22 -4.48 10.28
CA ILE A 251 6.14 -3.33 10.20
C ILE A 251 7.27 -3.65 9.24
N LEU A 252 7.95 -4.79 9.42
CA LEU A 252 9.10 -5.18 8.59
C LEU A 252 8.76 -5.41 7.10
N THR A 253 7.48 -5.62 6.76
CA THR A 253 7.05 -5.89 5.38
C THR A 253 6.29 -4.74 4.72
N ASN A 254 6.04 -3.65 5.41
CA ASN A 254 5.23 -2.56 4.89
C ASN A 254 6.09 -1.49 4.21
N GLU A 255 5.91 -1.33 2.90
CA GLU A 255 6.63 -0.36 2.06
C GLU A 255 6.41 1.11 2.46
N VAL A 256 5.42 1.40 3.32
CA VAL A 256 5.20 2.75 3.85
C VAL A 256 6.42 3.30 4.57
N TYR A 257 7.24 2.46 5.19
CA TYR A 257 8.42 2.90 5.95
C TYR A 257 9.59 3.37 5.08
N ILE A 258 9.52 3.14 3.78
CA ILE A 258 10.46 3.67 2.77
C ILE A 258 9.86 4.79 1.92
N GLY A 259 8.78 5.41 2.39
CA GLY A 259 8.13 6.52 1.67
C GLY A 259 7.19 6.07 0.53
N VAL A 260 6.98 4.76 0.34
CA VAL A 260 6.09 4.22 -0.71
C VAL A 260 4.69 4.02 -0.16
N LEU A 261 3.73 4.69 -0.76
CA LEU A 261 2.33 4.58 -0.39
C LEU A 261 1.61 3.59 -1.31
N ALA A 262 1.43 2.36 -0.82
CA ALA A 262 0.71 1.30 -1.54
C ALA A 262 -0.73 1.18 -1.04
N GLN A 263 -1.68 1.60 -1.86
CA GLN A 263 -3.11 1.68 -1.53
C GLN A 263 -3.98 0.87 -2.51
N GLY A 264 -5.29 0.83 -2.29
CA GLY A 264 -6.20 0.08 -3.16
C GLY A 264 -6.09 -1.45 -3.05
N LYS A 265 -5.44 -1.97 -1.99
CA LYS A 265 -5.16 -3.41 -1.78
C LYS A 265 -6.41 -4.27 -1.65
N ARG A 266 -7.55 -3.67 -1.34
CA ARG A 266 -8.84 -4.35 -1.13
C ARG A 266 -9.97 -3.56 -1.76
N GLY A 267 -11.03 -4.24 -2.16
CA GLY A 267 -12.22 -3.58 -2.69
C GLY A 267 -13.44 -4.50 -2.67
N THR A 268 -14.61 -3.91 -2.89
CA THR A 268 -15.85 -4.65 -3.11
C THR A 268 -16.14 -4.72 -4.61
N PRO A 269 -16.67 -5.84 -5.15
CA PRO A 269 -16.97 -5.97 -6.57
C PRO A 269 -17.90 -4.87 -7.09
N ASN A 270 -18.95 -4.56 -6.33
CA ASN A 270 -19.88 -3.48 -6.63
C ASN A 270 -20.49 -2.91 -5.32
N TYR A 271 -21.35 -1.88 -5.43
CA TYR A 271 -21.97 -1.23 -4.28
C TYR A 271 -23.00 -2.10 -3.54
N LYS A 272 -23.55 -3.13 -4.19
CA LYS A 272 -24.52 -4.08 -3.61
C LYS A 272 -23.83 -5.19 -2.80
N VAL A 273 -22.61 -5.58 -3.20
CA VAL A 273 -21.88 -6.70 -2.58
C VAL A 273 -20.92 -6.16 -1.53
N ARG A 274 -21.17 -6.47 -0.26
CA ARG A 274 -20.35 -6.00 0.88
C ARG A 274 -19.12 -6.88 1.17
N VAL A 275 -18.91 -7.95 0.39
CA VAL A 275 -17.77 -8.83 0.57
C VAL A 275 -16.53 -8.12 0.06
N VAL A 276 -15.61 -7.80 0.98
CA VAL A 276 -14.31 -7.20 0.65
C VAL A 276 -13.38 -8.29 0.15
N LYS A 277 -12.86 -8.15 -1.07
CA LYS A 277 -11.86 -9.04 -1.67
C LYS A 277 -10.50 -8.35 -1.68
N SER A 278 -9.43 -9.14 -1.48
CA SER A 278 -8.06 -8.68 -1.75
C SER A 278 -7.84 -8.61 -3.26
N LYS A 279 -7.10 -7.61 -3.69
CA LYS A 279 -6.65 -7.44 -5.06
C LYS A 279 -5.23 -7.96 -5.23
N ASP A 280 -4.87 -8.36 -6.44
CA ASP A 280 -3.49 -8.71 -6.76
C ASP A 280 -2.56 -7.49 -6.64
N GLU A 281 -1.28 -7.72 -6.39
CA GLU A 281 -0.32 -6.63 -6.18
C GLU A 281 -0.18 -5.71 -7.40
N SER A 282 -0.38 -6.24 -8.61
CA SER A 282 -0.40 -5.51 -9.88
C SER A 282 -1.54 -4.48 -10.00
N GLU A 283 -2.62 -4.66 -9.22
CA GLU A 283 -3.77 -3.75 -9.19
C GLU A 283 -3.64 -2.67 -8.09
N TRP A 284 -2.58 -2.72 -7.27
CA TRP A 284 -2.38 -1.74 -6.22
C TRP A 284 -1.90 -0.41 -6.81
N VAL A 285 -2.35 0.67 -6.24
CA VAL A 285 -1.82 2.00 -6.55
C VAL A 285 -0.61 2.23 -5.65
N LYS A 286 0.60 2.25 -6.24
CA LYS A 286 1.86 2.54 -5.54
C LYS A 286 2.37 3.90 -5.99
N VAL A 287 2.66 4.76 -5.03
CA VAL A 287 3.26 6.08 -5.24
C VAL A 287 4.53 6.16 -4.40
N GLU A 288 5.66 6.39 -5.06
CA GLU A 288 6.97 6.54 -4.43
C GLU A 288 7.14 7.98 -3.91
N ASN A 289 7.96 8.13 -2.87
CA ASN A 289 8.26 9.43 -2.24
C ASN A 289 6.99 10.23 -1.84
N ALA A 290 5.92 9.53 -1.45
CA ALA A 290 4.67 10.15 -1.04
C ALA A 290 4.74 10.82 0.35
N HIS A 291 5.71 10.45 1.16
CA HIS A 291 5.96 10.97 2.52
C HIS A 291 7.41 10.66 2.93
N GLU A 292 7.86 11.25 4.03
CA GLU A 292 9.20 11.03 4.59
C GLU A 292 9.39 9.56 4.97
N ALA A 293 10.53 8.98 4.56
CA ALA A 293 10.90 7.60 4.88
C ALA A 293 11.50 7.51 6.29
N LEU A 294 11.11 6.50 7.08
CA LEU A 294 11.72 6.20 8.39
C LEU A 294 12.92 5.26 8.28
N VAL A 295 13.02 4.53 7.19
CA VAL A 295 14.05 3.51 6.96
C VAL A 295 14.56 3.66 5.53
N SER A 296 15.86 3.44 5.33
CA SER A 296 16.44 3.47 3.99
C SER A 296 15.90 2.34 3.12
N TYR A 297 15.87 2.55 1.81
CA TYR A 297 15.45 1.52 0.85
C TYR A 297 16.34 0.27 0.95
N GLU A 298 17.65 0.46 1.12
CA GLU A 298 18.64 -0.60 1.23
C GLU A 298 18.38 -1.49 2.47
N ASP A 299 18.12 -0.87 3.61
CA ASP A 299 17.81 -1.58 4.85
C ASP A 299 16.51 -2.37 4.76
N PHE A 300 15.48 -1.77 4.18
CA PHE A 300 14.21 -2.43 3.97
C PHE A 300 14.36 -3.65 3.04
N MET A 301 15.08 -3.49 1.92
CA MET A 301 15.31 -4.59 0.97
C MET A 301 16.17 -5.69 1.59
N ALA A 302 17.21 -5.34 2.37
CA ALA A 302 18.00 -6.31 3.10
C ALA A 302 17.13 -7.16 4.05
N VAL A 303 16.25 -6.50 4.81
CA VAL A 303 15.30 -7.19 5.69
C VAL A 303 14.31 -8.05 4.89
N LYS A 304 13.75 -7.54 3.79
CA LYS A 304 12.80 -8.26 2.92
C LYS A 304 13.41 -9.54 2.35
N VAL A 305 14.65 -9.48 1.85
CA VAL A 305 15.39 -10.65 1.34
C VAL A 305 15.65 -11.65 2.46
N MET A 306 16.08 -11.18 3.63
CA MET A 306 16.36 -12.08 4.76
C MET A 306 15.10 -12.75 5.33
N MET A 307 13.94 -12.10 5.27
CA MET A 307 12.68 -12.72 5.67
C MET A 307 12.25 -13.87 4.75
N GLN A 308 12.70 -13.89 3.50
CA GLN A 308 12.45 -15.00 2.57
C GLN A 308 13.40 -16.19 2.78
N ARG A 309 14.53 -15.97 3.45
CA ARG A 309 15.53 -17.01 3.73
C ARG A 309 15.17 -17.76 5.01
N ASP A 310 15.55 -19.04 5.06
CA ASP A 310 15.35 -19.86 6.26
C ASP A 310 16.30 -19.42 7.39
N MET A 311 15.77 -18.64 8.30
CA MET A 311 16.47 -18.13 9.48
C MET A 311 15.96 -18.76 10.78
N ARG A 312 15.50 -20.02 10.74
CA ARG A 312 15.01 -20.71 11.93
C ARG A 312 16.09 -20.81 12.99
N CYS A 313 15.81 -20.23 14.17
CA CYS A 313 16.65 -20.38 15.35
C CYS A 313 16.18 -21.59 16.17
N SER A 314 17.09 -22.22 16.93
CA SER A 314 16.68 -23.20 17.92
C SER A 314 15.76 -22.53 18.96
N PRO A 315 14.75 -23.25 19.50
CA PRO A 315 13.87 -22.71 20.55
C PRO A 315 14.61 -22.11 21.75
N ASP A 316 15.78 -22.63 22.04
CA ASP A 316 16.64 -22.21 23.17
C ASP A 316 17.60 -21.06 22.82
N GLN A 317 17.58 -20.56 21.58
CA GLN A 317 18.47 -19.49 21.13
C GLN A 317 17.68 -18.29 20.68
N ASP A 318 17.98 -17.18 21.30
CA ASP A 318 17.29 -15.92 21.07
C ASP A 318 17.77 -15.16 19.82
N GLU A 319 18.92 -15.53 19.24
CA GLU A 319 19.52 -14.85 18.08
C GLU A 319 19.84 -15.83 16.95
N ALA A 320 19.68 -15.35 15.73
CA ALA A 320 20.15 -16.07 14.56
C ALA A 320 21.69 -16.14 14.60
N HIS A 321 22.26 -17.30 14.30
CA HIS A 321 23.72 -17.43 14.16
C HIS A 321 24.23 -16.49 13.05
N LEU A 322 25.49 -16.09 13.17
CA LEU A 322 26.15 -15.13 12.28
C LEU A 322 25.83 -15.39 10.79
N PHE A 323 26.00 -16.63 10.34
CA PHE A 323 25.80 -17.01 8.94
C PHE A 323 24.43 -17.59 8.59
N SER A 324 23.46 -17.55 9.51
CA SER A 324 22.10 -18.03 9.20
C SER A 324 21.48 -17.26 8.04
N GLY A 325 21.07 -17.97 6.97
CA GLY A 325 20.51 -17.39 5.76
C GLY A 325 21.55 -16.90 4.73
N PHE A 326 22.87 -17.06 5.00
CA PHE A 326 23.92 -16.66 4.07
C PHE A 326 24.68 -17.83 3.44
N LEU A 327 24.81 -18.97 4.14
CA LEU A 327 25.58 -20.10 3.67
C LEU A 327 24.76 -21.06 2.82
N PHE A 328 25.27 -21.34 1.63
CA PHE A 328 24.67 -22.27 0.67
C PHE A 328 25.73 -23.28 0.16
N CYS A 329 25.27 -24.43 -0.24
CA CYS A 329 26.12 -25.41 -0.91
C CYS A 329 26.44 -24.98 -2.34
N GLY A 330 27.69 -25.00 -2.77
CA GLY A 330 28.08 -24.61 -4.12
C GLY A 330 27.49 -25.48 -5.22
N ASP A 331 27.25 -26.77 -4.95
CA ASP A 331 26.77 -27.74 -5.93
C ASP A 331 25.23 -27.72 -6.04
N CYS A 332 24.51 -27.88 -4.92
CA CYS A 332 23.04 -27.99 -4.94
C CYS A 332 22.29 -26.68 -4.63
N GLN A 333 23.00 -25.61 -4.35
CA GLN A 333 22.47 -24.29 -4.04
C GLN A 333 21.47 -24.25 -2.85
N GLN A 334 21.41 -25.33 -2.05
CA GLN A 334 20.55 -25.40 -0.88
C GLN A 334 21.25 -24.84 0.37
N PRO A 335 20.50 -24.33 1.36
CA PRO A 335 21.09 -23.77 2.57
C PRO A 335 21.93 -24.80 3.33
N MET A 336 23.01 -24.37 3.95
CA MET A 336 23.80 -25.18 4.86
C MET A 336 23.26 -25.11 6.28
N ILE A 337 23.26 -26.23 6.97
CA ILE A 337 22.73 -26.40 8.32
C ILE A 337 23.87 -26.40 9.33
N ARG A 338 23.73 -25.67 10.42
CA ARG A 338 24.65 -25.71 11.55
C ARG A 338 24.51 -27.03 12.32
N LYS A 339 25.64 -27.72 12.53
CA LYS A 339 25.77 -28.96 13.31
C LYS A 339 26.72 -28.73 14.46
N THR A 340 26.27 -28.99 15.68
CA THR A 340 27.13 -28.94 16.87
C THR A 340 27.56 -30.38 17.22
N VAL A 341 28.85 -30.60 17.32
CA VAL A 341 29.45 -31.90 17.74
C VAL A 341 30.03 -31.71 19.14
N PRO A 342 29.42 -32.31 20.17
CA PRO A 342 29.95 -32.22 21.53
C PRO A 342 31.19 -33.11 21.66
N SER A 343 32.24 -32.61 22.32
CA SER A 343 33.39 -33.35 22.78
C SER A 343 33.47 -33.20 24.30
N LYS A 344 34.33 -34.02 24.95
CA LYS A 344 34.43 -34.03 26.43
C LYS A 344 34.72 -32.65 27.05
N THR A 345 35.43 -31.79 26.31
CA THR A 345 35.87 -30.46 26.83
C THR A 345 35.41 -29.29 26.01
N LYS A 346 34.96 -29.46 24.75
CA LYS A 346 34.63 -28.38 23.82
C LYS A 346 33.47 -28.77 22.92
N LYS A 347 32.74 -27.78 22.42
CA LYS A 347 31.71 -27.94 21.37
C LYS A 347 32.32 -27.50 20.05
N TYR A 348 32.32 -28.36 19.04
CA TYR A 348 32.75 -28.03 17.69
C TYR A 348 31.53 -27.74 16.84
N ILE A 349 31.60 -26.67 16.05
CA ILE A 349 30.51 -26.19 15.21
C ILE A 349 30.92 -26.34 13.75
N TYR A 350 30.07 -27.01 12.98
CA TYR A 350 30.25 -27.21 11.54
C TYR A 350 29.02 -26.76 10.79
N TYR A 351 29.23 -26.33 9.56
CA TYR A 351 28.14 -26.15 8.59
C TYR A 351 28.15 -27.33 7.62
N VAL A 352 27.00 -27.94 7.37
CA VAL A 352 26.85 -29.14 6.53
C VAL A 352 25.73 -28.92 5.51
N CYS A 353 25.88 -29.47 4.31
CA CYS A 353 24.85 -29.38 3.28
C CYS A 353 23.53 -30.00 3.76
N SER A 354 22.41 -29.26 3.62
CA SER A 354 21.09 -29.75 4.03
C SER A 354 20.60 -30.92 3.20
N THR A 355 20.84 -30.89 1.88
CA THR A 355 20.47 -31.95 0.93
C THR A 355 21.21 -33.24 1.25
N ASN A 356 22.54 -33.16 1.49
CA ASN A 356 23.30 -34.33 1.89
C ASN A 356 22.82 -34.92 3.22
N LYS A 357 22.51 -34.06 4.20
CA LYS A 357 22.05 -34.51 5.51
C LYS A 357 20.67 -35.19 5.46
N HIS A 358 19.75 -34.73 4.63
CA HIS A 358 18.36 -35.22 4.60
C HIS A 358 18.12 -36.30 3.54
N THR A 359 18.67 -36.13 2.33
CA THR A 359 18.36 -36.98 1.18
C THR A 359 19.56 -37.74 0.63
N ARG A 360 20.79 -37.35 0.99
CA ARG A 360 22.05 -37.86 0.47
C ARG A 360 22.22 -37.77 -1.05
N THR A 361 21.49 -36.85 -1.69
CA THR A 361 21.54 -36.63 -3.15
C THR A 361 22.62 -35.63 -3.58
N CYS A 362 23.31 -34.99 -2.64
CA CYS A 362 24.46 -34.13 -2.86
C CYS A 362 25.71 -34.71 -2.21
N SER A 363 26.88 -34.32 -2.69
CA SER A 363 28.18 -34.68 -2.07
C SER A 363 28.27 -34.10 -0.64
N PRO A 364 29.11 -34.74 0.24
CA PRO A 364 29.22 -34.31 1.63
C PRO A 364 30.06 -33.04 1.75
N HIS A 365 29.38 -31.87 1.78
CA HIS A 365 30.02 -30.59 2.09
C HIS A 365 29.93 -30.31 3.59
N SER A 366 31.09 -30.09 4.21
CA SER A 366 31.22 -29.82 5.65
C SER A 366 32.38 -28.86 5.86
N ILE A 367 32.17 -27.76 6.61
CA ILE A 367 33.22 -26.80 6.94
C ILE A 367 33.09 -26.36 8.40
N ALA A 368 34.22 -26.11 9.07
CA ALA A 368 34.22 -25.63 10.45
C ALA A 368 33.78 -24.15 10.51
N ALA A 369 32.95 -23.81 11.50
CA ALA A 369 32.42 -22.45 11.63
C ALA A 369 33.52 -21.39 11.77
N LYS A 370 34.57 -21.67 12.52
CA LYS A 370 35.75 -20.82 12.68
C LYS A 370 36.44 -20.51 11.34
N GLU A 371 36.63 -21.55 10.54
CA GLU A 371 37.27 -21.44 9.23
C GLU A 371 36.47 -20.56 8.27
N VAL A 372 35.12 -20.69 8.29
CA VAL A 372 34.22 -19.82 7.52
C VAL A 372 34.36 -18.38 7.97
N GLU A 373 34.35 -18.15 9.29
CA GLU A 373 34.42 -16.82 9.87
C GLU A 373 35.72 -16.11 9.48
N GLU A 374 36.87 -16.79 9.63
CA GLU A 374 38.16 -16.23 9.29
C GLU A 374 38.32 -15.95 7.79
N LYS A 375 37.87 -16.86 6.92
CA LYS A 375 37.96 -16.69 5.47
C LYS A 375 37.03 -15.59 4.96
N VAL A 376 35.78 -15.55 5.46
CA VAL A 376 34.80 -14.54 5.08
C VAL A 376 35.21 -13.18 5.58
N PHE A 377 35.73 -13.06 6.80
CA PHE A 377 36.21 -11.79 7.34
C PHE A 377 37.34 -11.22 6.47
N ARG A 378 38.35 -12.02 6.12
CA ARG A 378 39.43 -11.57 5.23
C ARG A 378 38.90 -11.11 3.88
N ALA A 379 38.07 -11.91 3.24
CA ALA A 379 37.56 -11.57 1.92
C ALA A 379 36.69 -10.30 1.92
N ILE A 380 35.96 -10.04 3.00
CA ILE A 380 35.21 -8.77 3.16
C ILE A 380 36.19 -7.62 3.33
N HIS A 381 37.22 -7.76 4.15
CA HIS A 381 38.24 -6.73 4.34
C HIS A 381 38.96 -6.40 3.03
N ASP A 382 39.43 -7.43 2.29
CA ASP A 382 40.07 -7.25 1.00
C ASP A 382 39.14 -6.55 -0.01
N GLN A 383 37.84 -6.90 -0.02
CA GLN A 383 36.87 -6.26 -0.89
C GLN A 383 36.62 -4.78 -0.52
N ILE A 384 36.59 -4.46 0.77
CA ILE A 384 36.48 -3.06 1.25
C ILE A 384 37.70 -2.26 0.78
N GLU A 385 38.90 -2.79 0.93
CA GLU A 385 40.13 -2.15 0.49
C GLU A 385 40.13 -1.90 -1.03
N LEU A 386 39.71 -2.90 -1.81
CA LEU A 386 39.55 -2.75 -3.26
C LEU A 386 38.55 -1.65 -3.64
N VAL A 387 37.42 -1.55 -2.94
CA VAL A 387 36.41 -0.50 -3.19
C VAL A 387 36.95 0.89 -2.84
N ILE A 388 37.71 1.03 -1.76
CA ILE A 388 38.35 2.29 -1.38
C ILE A 388 39.38 2.71 -2.42
N ASN A 389 40.21 1.78 -2.90
CA ASN A 389 41.19 2.04 -3.95
C ASN A 389 40.50 2.44 -5.26
N LEU A 390 39.40 1.80 -5.60
CA LEU A 390 38.59 2.14 -6.77
C LEU A 390 38.01 3.56 -6.65
N GLU A 391 37.55 3.97 -5.48
CA GLU A 391 37.08 5.36 -5.24
C GLU A 391 38.20 6.38 -5.43
N HIS A 392 39.40 6.09 -4.92
CA HIS A 392 40.55 6.97 -5.11
C HIS A 392 40.89 7.13 -6.61
N ALA A 393 40.89 6.04 -7.37
CA ALA A 393 41.09 6.07 -8.80
C ALA A 393 40.02 6.90 -9.54
N LEU A 394 38.75 6.74 -9.15
CA LEU A 394 37.68 7.57 -9.70
C LEU A 394 37.85 9.07 -9.40
N ALA A 395 38.24 9.40 -8.18
CA ALA A 395 38.53 10.80 -7.81
C ALA A 395 39.70 11.40 -8.61
N MET A 396 40.68 10.58 -9.00
CA MET A 396 41.73 11.01 -9.91
C MET A 396 41.22 11.22 -11.34
N ILE A 397 40.38 10.30 -11.87
CA ILE A 397 39.77 10.44 -13.20
C ILE A 397 38.94 11.72 -13.29
N GLU A 398 38.18 12.06 -12.28
CA GLU A 398 37.35 13.28 -12.24
C GLU A 398 38.18 14.57 -12.39
N ARG A 399 39.45 14.53 -11.97
CA ARG A 399 40.38 15.66 -12.07
C ARG A 399 41.13 15.74 -13.42
N LEU A 400 40.99 14.72 -14.28
CA LEU A 400 41.62 14.70 -15.58
C LEU A 400 41.07 15.79 -16.50
N PRO A 401 41.94 16.51 -17.25
CA PRO A 401 41.53 17.53 -18.23
C PRO A 401 40.60 16.96 -19.33
N SER A 402 40.76 15.68 -19.66
CA SER A 402 39.90 14.96 -20.63
C SER A 402 38.44 14.89 -20.20
N GLN A 403 38.17 14.73 -18.93
CA GLN A 403 36.80 14.71 -18.37
C GLN A 403 36.14 16.09 -18.41
N SER A 404 36.87 17.12 -18.01
CA SER A 404 36.40 18.51 -18.08
C SER A 404 36.06 18.93 -19.52
N ARG A 405 36.85 18.50 -20.52
CA ARG A 405 36.53 18.75 -21.93
C ARG A 405 35.31 18.00 -22.43
N LYS A 406 35.10 16.73 -22.02
CA LYS A 406 33.90 15.96 -22.37
C LYS A 406 32.63 16.57 -21.78
N ALA A 407 32.66 16.93 -20.50
CA ALA A 407 31.54 17.60 -19.83
C ALA A 407 31.19 18.91 -20.53
N PHE A 408 32.18 19.77 -20.81
CA PHE A 408 32.00 21.04 -21.52
C PHE A 408 31.39 20.83 -22.93
N ASN A 409 31.83 19.80 -23.66
CA ASN A 409 31.26 19.50 -24.98
C ASN A 409 29.79 19.08 -24.92
N TYR A 410 29.39 18.26 -23.93
CA TYR A 410 28.01 17.90 -23.75
C TYR A 410 27.14 19.10 -23.33
N GLU A 411 27.63 19.94 -22.42
CA GLU A 411 26.93 21.17 -22.02
C GLU A 411 26.73 22.12 -23.20
N ALA A 412 27.74 22.28 -24.05
CA ALA A 412 27.64 23.10 -25.28
C ALA A 412 26.62 22.53 -26.28
N GLN A 413 26.55 21.19 -26.43
CA GLN A 413 25.55 20.55 -27.28
C GLN A 413 24.14 20.71 -26.72
N ILE A 414 23.95 20.53 -25.41
CA ILE A 414 22.68 20.72 -24.73
C ILE A 414 22.16 22.15 -24.91
N ALA A 415 23.03 23.15 -24.63
CA ALA A 415 22.71 24.57 -24.78
C ALA A 415 22.26 24.90 -26.20
N LYS A 416 22.95 24.36 -27.22
CA LYS A 416 22.59 24.57 -28.62
C LYS A 416 21.23 23.99 -28.97
N ILE A 417 20.93 22.78 -28.50
CA ILE A 417 19.63 22.15 -28.77
C ILE A 417 18.49 22.91 -28.04
N GLU A 418 18.72 23.36 -26.82
CA GLU A 418 17.76 24.16 -26.05
C GLU A 418 17.49 25.50 -26.72
N GLU A 419 18.51 26.19 -27.25
CA GLU A 419 18.38 27.43 -28.04
C GLU A 419 17.55 27.19 -29.31
N GLU A 420 17.78 26.09 -30.02
CA GLU A 420 17.01 25.72 -31.20
C GLU A 420 15.55 25.44 -30.86
N ILE A 421 15.25 24.74 -29.78
CA ILE A 421 13.89 24.50 -29.30
C ILE A 421 13.19 25.83 -29.00
N GLU A 422 13.83 26.74 -28.26
CA GLU A 422 13.27 28.04 -27.92
C GLU A 422 13.00 28.88 -29.20
N ARG A 423 13.90 28.83 -30.16
CA ARG A 423 13.72 29.51 -31.46
C ARG A 423 12.46 28.98 -32.18
N TYR A 424 12.27 27.67 -32.30
CA TYR A 424 11.12 27.11 -32.97
C TYR A 424 9.81 27.33 -32.18
N GLN A 425 9.87 27.37 -30.86
CA GLN A 425 8.73 27.77 -30.04
C GLN A 425 8.32 29.22 -30.29
N LYS A 426 9.24 30.14 -30.40
CA LYS A 426 8.98 31.54 -30.75
C LYS A 426 8.38 31.66 -32.16
N LEU A 427 8.91 30.94 -33.13
CA LEU A 427 8.39 30.93 -34.50
C LEU A 427 6.95 30.37 -34.54
N LYS A 428 6.67 29.30 -33.76
CA LYS A 428 5.31 28.71 -33.62
C LYS A 428 4.31 29.69 -32.98
N LEU A 429 4.74 30.49 -32.02
CA LEU A 429 3.90 31.55 -31.43
C LEU A 429 3.60 32.67 -32.45
N GLY A 430 4.60 33.11 -33.22
CA GLY A 430 4.41 34.13 -34.24
C GLY A 430 3.52 33.70 -35.41
N LEU A 431 3.34 32.39 -35.66
CA LEU A 431 2.41 31.91 -36.68
C LEU A 431 0.94 32.31 -36.42
N TYR A 432 0.56 32.37 -35.16
CA TYR A 432 -0.81 32.74 -34.78
C TYR A 432 -1.07 34.25 -35.08
N GLU A 433 -0.06 35.09 -34.83
CA GLU A 433 -0.15 36.52 -35.14
C GLU A 433 -0.21 36.76 -36.66
N ASN A 434 0.60 36.05 -37.45
CA ASN A 434 0.58 36.13 -38.91
C ASN A 434 -0.75 35.62 -39.52
N PHE A 435 -1.36 34.61 -38.93
CA PHE A 435 -2.68 34.11 -39.32
C PHE A 435 -3.79 35.13 -39.06
N ILE A 436 -3.81 35.73 -37.86
CA ILE A 436 -4.76 36.81 -37.53
C ILE A 436 -4.55 38.06 -38.40
N GLY A 437 -3.29 38.39 -38.69
CA GLY A 437 -2.90 39.50 -39.57
C GLY A 437 -3.18 39.25 -41.05
N GLY A 438 -3.67 38.08 -41.44
CA GLY A 438 -3.99 37.74 -42.83
C GLY A 438 -2.78 37.55 -43.74
N VAL A 439 -1.57 37.36 -43.17
CA VAL A 439 -0.31 37.13 -43.91
C VAL A 439 -0.22 35.71 -44.44
N ILE A 440 -0.81 34.74 -43.71
CA ILE A 440 -0.87 33.34 -44.08
C ILE A 440 -2.31 32.86 -44.04
N ASP A 441 -2.65 31.87 -44.92
CA ASP A 441 -3.95 31.25 -44.93
C ASP A 441 -4.11 30.15 -43.87
N LYS A 442 -5.33 29.59 -43.72
CA LYS A 442 -5.62 28.57 -42.75
C LYS A 442 -4.88 27.25 -43.03
N SER A 443 -4.63 26.91 -44.28
CA SER A 443 -3.94 25.66 -44.68
C SER A 443 -2.46 25.78 -44.35
N GLU A 444 -1.86 26.90 -44.75
CA GLU A 444 -0.46 27.25 -44.46
C GLU A 444 -0.18 27.32 -42.96
N TYR A 445 -1.12 27.89 -42.18
CA TYR A 445 -1.01 27.92 -40.72
C TYR A 445 -0.92 26.51 -40.10
N PHE A 446 -1.80 25.59 -40.51
CA PHE A 446 -1.78 24.21 -39.99
C PHE A 446 -0.53 23.44 -40.46
N GLU A 447 -0.09 23.63 -41.68
CA GLU A 447 1.09 22.99 -42.24
C GLU A 447 2.36 23.42 -41.46
N PHE A 448 2.58 24.71 -41.31
CA PHE A 448 3.73 25.25 -40.56
C PHE A 448 3.64 24.88 -39.08
N ARG A 449 2.47 24.96 -38.46
CA ARG A 449 2.27 24.56 -37.06
C ARG A 449 2.63 23.10 -36.84
N ASN A 450 2.21 22.20 -37.70
CA ASN A 450 2.51 20.77 -37.61
C ASN A 450 4.01 20.51 -37.85
N SER A 451 4.60 21.19 -38.83
CA SER A 451 6.02 21.11 -39.10
C SER A 451 6.88 21.55 -37.90
N TYR A 452 6.58 22.73 -37.33
CA TYR A 452 7.31 23.22 -36.15
C TYR A 452 7.07 22.35 -34.91
N THR A 453 5.87 21.79 -34.75
CA THR A 453 5.58 20.87 -33.64
C THR A 453 6.44 19.62 -33.76
N LYS A 454 6.53 19.03 -34.96
CA LYS A 454 7.38 17.86 -35.20
C LYS A 454 8.88 18.15 -34.98
N ILE A 455 9.36 19.29 -35.46
CA ILE A 455 10.77 19.70 -35.24
C ILE A 455 11.06 19.86 -33.75
N ILE A 456 10.14 20.46 -32.97
CA ILE A 456 10.30 20.60 -31.52
C ILE A 456 10.33 19.22 -30.84
N GLU A 457 9.45 18.31 -31.22
CA GLU A 457 9.42 16.93 -30.68
C GLU A 457 10.73 16.18 -31.00
N ASP A 458 11.17 16.21 -32.26
CA ASP A 458 12.44 15.58 -32.70
C ASP A 458 13.64 16.15 -31.94
N LYS A 459 13.66 17.48 -31.65
CA LYS A 459 14.73 18.13 -30.89
C LYS A 459 14.67 17.81 -29.40
N GLN A 460 13.47 17.68 -28.83
CA GLN A 460 13.27 17.24 -27.44
C GLN A 460 13.76 15.80 -27.24
N ASP A 461 13.50 14.91 -28.21
CA ASP A 461 14.01 13.54 -28.19
C ASP A 461 15.54 13.50 -28.33
N ALA A 462 16.11 14.36 -29.15
CA ALA A 462 17.57 14.50 -29.26
C ALA A 462 18.18 15.03 -27.95
N LEU A 463 17.55 16.02 -27.31
CA LEU A 463 17.96 16.53 -26.01
C LEU A 463 17.97 15.46 -24.93
N LEU A 464 16.92 14.64 -24.89
CA LEU A 464 16.82 13.51 -23.97
C LEU A 464 17.93 12.49 -24.20
N ARG A 465 18.28 12.18 -25.46
CA ARG A 465 19.40 11.27 -25.81
C ARG A 465 20.72 11.83 -25.35
N VAL A 466 21.03 13.10 -25.67
CA VAL A 466 22.28 13.72 -25.27
C VAL A 466 22.41 13.84 -23.76
N LYS A 467 21.33 14.21 -23.06
CA LYS A 467 21.30 14.21 -21.58
C LYS A 467 21.51 12.80 -21.00
N LYS A 468 20.96 11.76 -21.64
CA LYS A 468 21.18 10.37 -21.26
C LYS A 468 22.62 9.92 -21.50
N GLU A 469 23.21 10.27 -22.64
CA GLU A 469 24.61 9.97 -22.96
C GLU A 469 25.58 10.74 -22.04
N MET A 470 25.34 12.00 -21.77
CA MET A 470 26.07 12.77 -20.77
C MET A 470 25.95 12.08 -19.40
N LYS A 471 24.76 11.71 -18.99
CA LYS A 471 24.53 10.98 -17.75
C LYS A 471 25.29 9.64 -17.74
N GLN A 472 25.33 8.89 -18.82
CA GLN A 472 26.08 7.64 -18.91
C GLN A 472 27.60 7.86 -18.96
N THR A 473 28.12 8.90 -19.61
CA THR A 473 29.54 9.12 -19.82
C THR A 473 30.18 9.93 -18.70
N VAL A 474 29.47 10.94 -18.16
CA VAL A 474 29.98 11.83 -17.10
C VAL A 474 29.56 11.32 -15.73
N THR A 475 28.43 10.65 -15.64
CA THR A 475 27.79 10.24 -14.38
C THR A 475 28.07 8.78 -14.01
N THR A 476 28.68 7.95 -14.89
CA THR A 476 29.29 6.69 -14.45
C THR A 476 30.40 6.96 -13.41
N GLY A 477 30.90 8.20 -13.36
CA GLY A 477 31.79 8.69 -12.32
C GLY A 477 31.17 9.35 -11.10
N THR A 478 29.93 9.91 -11.17
CA THR A 478 29.43 10.81 -10.10
C THR A 478 28.05 10.48 -9.53
N THR A 479 27.23 9.61 -10.14
CA THR A 479 25.87 9.37 -9.67
C THR A 479 25.78 8.15 -8.78
N GLU A 480 25.31 8.39 -7.56
CA GLU A 480 24.83 7.42 -6.59
C GLU A 480 25.82 6.30 -6.23
N ARG A 481 26.99 6.70 -5.75
CA ARG A 481 27.94 5.78 -5.11
C ARG A 481 27.52 5.40 -3.68
N ASN A 482 26.21 5.31 -3.45
CA ASN A 482 25.69 4.88 -2.13
C ASN A 482 26.32 3.56 -1.70
N TRP A 483 26.61 2.67 -2.65
CA TRP A 483 27.27 1.40 -2.37
C TRP A 483 28.72 1.56 -1.93
N VAL A 484 29.50 2.51 -2.49
CA VAL A 484 30.88 2.82 -2.04
C VAL A 484 30.87 3.35 -0.62
N THR A 485 29.97 4.30 -0.33
CA THR A 485 29.77 4.84 1.01
C THR A 485 29.39 3.75 2.00
N LEU A 486 28.57 2.78 1.57
CA LEU A 486 28.19 1.64 2.39
C LEU A 486 29.39 0.74 2.75
N PHE A 487 30.30 0.47 1.81
CA PHE A 487 31.52 -0.29 2.09
C PHE A 487 32.47 0.49 3.04
N LYS A 488 32.60 1.80 2.85
CA LYS A 488 33.43 2.66 3.72
C LYS A 488 32.96 2.72 5.16
N GLN A 489 31.66 2.63 5.43
CA GLN A 489 31.13 2.55 6.80
C GLN A 489 31.71 1.37 7.59
N TYR A 490 32.22 0.36 6.89
CA TYR A 490 32.80 -0.86 7.49
C TYR A 490 34.32 -0.95 7.36
N GLU A 491 35.02 0.14 6.97
CA GLU A 491 36.49 0.17 6.81
C GLU A 491 37.22 -0.29 8.08
N ASN A 492 36.76 0.14 9.25
CA ASN A 492 37.40 -0.13 10.53
C ASN A 492 36.69 -1.25 11.32
N VAL A 493 36.13 -2.24 10.65
CA VAL A 493 35.48 -3.38 11.30
C VAL A 493 36.54 -4.35 11.83
N GLU A 494 36.59 -4.52 13.16
CA GLU A 494 37.51 -5.43 13.85
C GLU A 494 36.97 -6.87 13.93
N GLU A 495 35.64 -7.02 13.97
CA GLU A 495 34.98 -8.32 14.08
C GLU A 495 33.81 -8.45 13.10
N LEU A 496 33.65 -9.66 12.54
CA LEU A 496 32.54 -9.97 11.66
C LEU A 496 31.24 -10.05 12.43
N ASN A 497 30.32 -9.17 12.12
CA ASN A 497 28.99 -9.19 12.68
C ASN A 497 27.90 -9.35 11.61
N ARG A 498 26.67 -9.63 12.04
CA ARG A 498 25.58 -9.89 11.13
C ARG A 498 25.19 -8.67 10.27
N ARG A 499 25.35 -7.44 10.79
CA ARG A 499 25.09 -6.20 10.02
C ARG A 499 26.00 -6.09 8.82
N VAL A 500 27.29 -6.34 9.00
CA VAL A 500 28.28 -6.36 7.88
C VAL A 500 27.86 -7.35 6.81
N LEU A 501 27.53 -8.57 7.20
CA LEU A 501 27.04 -9.59 6.25
C LEU A 501 25.76 -9.13 5.54
N MET A 502 24.78 -8.63 6.28
CA MET A 502 23.52 -8.16 5.69
C MET A 502 23.70 -6.96 4.75
N SER A 503 24.67 -6.12 5.00
CA SER A 503 24.93 -4.93 4.18
C SER A 503 25.72 -5.27 2.92
N LEU A 504 26.76 -6.10 3.03
CA LEU A 504 27.75 -6.29 1.96
C LEU A 504 27.61 -7.61 1.19
N VAL A 505 27.07 -8.66 1.82
CA VAL A 505 27.06 -10.02 1.25
C VAL A 505 25.65 -10.43 0.84
N ASP A 506 25.50 -10.97 -0.37
CA ASP A 506 24.27 -11.62 -0.80
C ASP A 506 24.26 -13.07 -0.34
N ARG A 507 25.22 -13.87 -0.75
CA ARG A 507 25.33 -15.28 -0.38
C ARG A 507 26.79 -15.73 -0.30
N ILE A 508 27.02 -16.82 0.41
CA ILE A 508 28.33 -17.48 0.54
C ILE A 508 28.16 -18.93 0.11
N LEU A 509 28.90 -19.35 -0.91
CA LEU A 509 28.87 -20.69 -1.47
C LEU A 509 30.04 -21.49 -0.91
N ILE A 510 29.75 -22.66 -0.39
CA ILE A 510 30.76 -23.60 0.09
C ILE A 510 30.89 -24.72 -0.93
N HIS A 511 32.06 -24.80 -1.57
CA HIS A 511 32.42 -25.82 -2.56
C HIS A 511 33.15 -26.97 -1.92
N GLU A 512 33.48 -27.99 -2.73
CA GLU A 512 34.37 -29.06 -2.32
C GLU A 512 35.74 -28.50 -1.88
N ASN A 513 36.47 -29.27 -1.07
CA ASN A 513 37.77 -28.87 -0.53
C ASN A 513 37.79 -27.59 0.31
N HIS A 514 36.66 -27.20 0.90
CA HIS A 514 36.51 -26.00 1.73
C HIS A 514 36.78 -24.69 0.98
N ALA A 515 36.64 -24.69 -0.36
CA ALA A 515 36.66 -23.43 -1.11
C ALA A 515 35.41 -22.64 -0.82
N ILE A 516 35.59 -21.34 -0.62
CA ILE A 516 34.51 -20.40 -0.30
C ILE A 516 34.43 -19.38 -1.41
N GLU A 517 33.25 -19.21 -1.99
CA GLU A 517 32.94 -18.14 -2.92
C GLU A 517 31.96 -17.18 -2.23
N ILE A 518 32.28 -15.90 -2.22
CA ILE A 518 31.42 -14.86 -1.64
C ILE A 518 30.82 -14.04 -2.76
N VAL A 519 29.50 -14.04 -2.84
CA VAL A 519 28.75 -13.17 -3.74
C VAL A 519 28.42 -11.90 -2.97
N PHE A 520 29.10 -10.82 -3.29
CA PHE A 520 28.85 -9.52 -2.72
C PHE A 520 27.58 -8.89 -3.35
N LYS A 521 26.90 -8.06 -2.60
CA LYS A 521 25.96 -7.11 -3.15
C LYS A 521 26.71 -6.08 -3.98
N TYR A 522 26.03 -5.47 -4.93
CA TYR A 522 26.64 -4.47 -5.82
C TYR A 522 27.81 -4.99 -6.68
N ARG A 523 27.80 -6.31 -6.98
CA ARG A 523 28.82 -6.93 -7.82
C ARG A 523 28.85 -6.31 -9.22
N ASP A 524 27.69 -6.07 -9.80
CA ASP A 524 27.59 -5.54 -11.16
C ASP A 524 28.02 -4.07 -11.21
N GLU A 525 27.65 -3.26 -10.20
CA GLU A 525 28.08 -1.88 -10.06
C GLU A 525 29.60 -1.80 -9.85
N TYR A 526 30.16 -2.69 -9.04
CA TYR A 526 31.61 -2.79 -8.85
C TYR A 526 32.31 -3.12 -10.16
N GLN A 527 31.83 -4.13 -10.89
CA GLN A 527 32.41 -4.56 -12.17
C GLN A 527 32.38 -3.45 -13.22
N GLN A 528 31.25 -2.79 -13.39
CA GLN A 528 31.10 -1.66 -14.30
C GLN A 528 32.03 -0.50 -13.93
N THR A 529 32.16 -0.23 -12.64
CA THR A 529 33.04 0.83 -12.15
C THR A 529 34.51 0.47 -12.38
N LEU A 530 34.88 -0.78 -12.15
CA LEU A 530 36.23 -1.27 -12.42
C LEU A 530 36.56 -1.19 -13.90
N GLU A 531 35.69 -1.64 -14.79
CA GLU A 531 35.88 -1.54 -16.26
C GLU A 531 36.03 -0.08 -16.70
N TYR A 532 35.28 0.84 -16.10
CA TYR A 532 35.41 2.26 -16.35
C TYR A 532 36.77 2.79 -15.93
N VAL A 533 37.30 2.45 -14.75
CA VAL A 533 38.61 2.87 -14.26
C VAL A 533 39.72 2.28 -15.12
N LEU A 534 39.61 1.00 -15.50
CA LEU A 534 40.59 0.35 -16.39
C LEU A 534 40.66 1.02 -17.77
N GLY A 535 39.57 1.59 -18.28
CA GLY A 535 39.53 2.36 -19.51
C GLY A 535 40.36 3.66 -19.46
N TYR A 536 40.77 4.12 -18.28
CA TYR A 536 41.64 5.29 -18.05
C TYR A 536 43.03 4.93 -17.50
N ALA A 537 43.37 3.63 -17.46
CA ALA A 537 44.62 3.17 -16.87
C ALA A 537 45.87 3.84 -17.47
N ASP A 538 45.88 4.03 -18.79
CA ASP A 538 46.97 4.71 -19.50
C ASP A 538 47.08 6.20 -19.15
N GLU A 539 45.97 6.88 -18.87
CA GLU A 539 45.93 8.31 -18.50
C GLU A 539 46.30 8.54 -17.03
N LEU A 540 46.16 7.52 -16.19
CA LEU A 540 46.43 7.59 -14.76
C LEU A 540 47.81 7.06 -14.35
N ASP A 541 48.59 6.50 -15.30
CA ASP A 541 49.88 5.85 -15.04
C ASP A 541 49.81 4.77 -13.96
N ILE A 542 48.66 4.07 -13.89
CA ILE A 542 48.38 2.98 -12.93
C ILE A 542 48.85 1.67 -13.56
N ALA A 543 49.81 0.98 -12.92
CA ALA A 543 50.13 -0.41 -13.26
C ALA A 543 48.92 -1.31 -12.97
N VAL A 544 48.44 -2.00 -13.99
CA VAL A 544 47.31 -2.94 -13.92
C VAL A 544 47.74 -4.25 -13.29
#